data_b10f4997e8b0e2f3ae9a7ff317e2c130
#
_entry.id   b10f4997e8b0e2f3ae9a7ff317e2c130
#
_cell.length_a   1.000
_cell.length_b   1.000
_cell.length_c   1.000
_cell.angle_alpha   90.00
_cell.angle_beta   90.00
_cell.angle_gamma   90.00
#
_symmetry.space_group_name_H-M   'P 1'
#
loop_
_entity.id
_entity.type
_entity.pdbx_description
1 polymer ?
#
loop_
_entity_poly.entity_id
_entity_poly.type
_entity_poly.pdbx_seq_one_letter_code
_entity_poly.pdbx_strand_id
1 'polypeptide(L)'
;ENDMPNGNHVLAIPVYNSQLLFTHHQQRGIEFPGGKVEISEQSKEAVIRELYEETGAIAKFIYYFAQYRIKTEHDEPFIKDVYFVEVSHLEYVDTYYETLGPCLYHHINDIPLNKRSFLINDKAILHCLERVRALGFY
;
A
#
# COMPACT_ATOMS: atom_id res chain seq x y z
N GLU A 1 -0.32 -17.59 8.31
CA GLU A 1 -1.08 -18.14 9.26
C GLU A 1 -0.64 -17.71 10.62
N ASN A 2 0.45 -18.14 11.12
CA ASN A 2 0.90 -17.70 12.42
C ASN A 2 1.88 -16.56 12.36
N ASP A 3 2.00 -15.97 11.19
CA ASP A 3 2.90 -14.86 11.02
C ASP A 3 2.41 -13.66 11.80
N MET A 4 3.33 -13.05 12.50
CA MET A 4 3.05 -11.79 13.17
C MET A 4 3.42 -10.66 12.24
N PRO A 5 2.70 -9.54 12.30
CA PRO A 5 3.06 -8.38 11.46
C PRO A 5 4.28 -7.67 12.04
N ASN A 6 5.44 -8.28 11.80
CA ASN A 6 6.71 -7.78 12.32
C ASN A 6 7.68 -7.42 11.21
N GLY A 7 7.18 -7.15 10.01
CA GLY A 7 8.03 -6.75 8.92
C GLY A 7 8.64 -5.38 9.13
N ASN A 8 9.71 -5.11 8.40
CA ASN A 8 10.35 -3.80 8.46
C ASN A 8 9.88 -2.88 7.32
N HIS A 9 8.98 -3.37 6.47
CA HIS A 9 8.30 -2.58 5.45
C HIS A 9 6.82 -2.89 5.50
N VAL A 10 5.99 -1.96 5.03
CA VAL A 10 4.54 -2.15 4.98
C VAL A 10 4.01 -1.72 3.63
N LEU A 11 2.89 -2.34 3.23
CA LEU A 11 2.17 -1.99 2.03
C LEU A 11 0.68 -1.99 2.35
N ALA A 12 -0.02 -0.97 1.89
CA ALA A 12 -1.46 -0.90 2.03
C ALA A 12 -2.12 -1.23 0.71
N ILE A 13 -3.20 -2.01 0.75
CA ILE A 13 -4.13 -2.14 -0.36
C ILE A 13 -5.42 -1.48 0.11
N PRO A 14 -5.56 -0.17 -0.12
CA PRO A 14 -6.67 0.56 0.44
C PRO A 14 -7.83 0.65 -0.55
N VAL A 15 -9.04 0.59 -0.03
CA VAL A 15 -10.26 0.70 -0.82
C VAL A 15 -11.10 1.83 -0.27
N TYR A 16 -11.53 2.71 -1.16
CA TYR A 16 -12.37 3.85 -0.81
C TYR A 16 -13.47 3.97 -1.84
N ASN A 17 -14.73 3.89 -1.39
CA ASN A 17 -15.89 3.97 -2.28
C ASN A 17 -15.79 2.96 -3.42
N SER A 18 -15.43 1.72 -3.08
CA SER A 18 -15.33 0.61 -4.03
C SER A 18 -14.24 0.79 -5.09
N GLN A 19 -13.31 1.69 -4.86
CA GLN A 19 -12.17 1.88 -5.76
C GLN A 19 -10.88 1.65 -5.00
N LEU A 20 -9.87 1.19 -5.74
CA LEU A 20 -8.52 1.05 -5.19
C LEU A 20 -7.88 2.43 -5.07
N LEU A 21 -7.22 2.67 -3.94
CA LEU A 21 -6.55 3.93 -3.69
C LEU A 21 -5.05 3.74 -3.87
N PHE A 22 -4.46 4.58 -4.69
CA PHE A 22 -3.02 4.58 -4.98
C PHE A 22 -2.43 5.92 -4.63
N THR A 23 -1.10 5.95 -4.57
CA THR A 23 -0.38 7.21 -4.49
C THR A 23 0.44 7.40 -5.75
N HIS A 24 0.66 8.66 -6.15
CA HIS A 24 1.43 8.96 -7.33
C HIS A 24 2.84 9.37 -6.91
N HIS A 25 3.76 8.40 -6.91
CA HIS A 25 5.14 8.68 -6.56
C HIS A 25 5.77 9.56 -7.63
N GLN A 26 6.53 10.56 -7.21
CA GLN A 26 7.06 11.56 -8.14
C GLN A 26 7.94 10.98 -9.22
N GLN A 27 8.67 9.92 -8.89
CA GLN A 27 9.64 9.33 -9.82
C GLN A 27 9.16 8.02 -10.41
N ARG A 28 8.57 7.14 -9.58
CA ARG A 28 8.17 5.82 -10.05
C ARG A 28 6.81 5.77 -10.72
N GLY A 29 5.90 6.68 -10.33
CA GLY A 29 4.56 6.66 -10.87
C GLY A 29 3.52 6.16 -9.87
N ILE A 30 2.42 5.64 -10.37
CA ILE A 30 1.28 5.26 -9.55
C ILE A 30 1.50 3.87 -8.94
N GLU A 31 1.36 3.78 -7.63
CA GLU A 31 1.64 2.56 -6.87
C GLU A 31 0.80 2.52 -5.59
N PHE A 32 0.75 1.37 -4.92
CA PHE A 32 0.10 1.28 -3.63
C PHE A 32 0.95 1.99 -2.57
N PRO A 33 0.29 2.62 -1.58
CA PRO A 33 1.03 3.32 -0.51
C PRO A 33 1.79 2.33 0.37
N GLY A 34 2.95 2.74 0.85
CA GLY A 34 3.75 1.93 1.76
C GLY A 34 5.08 2.57 2.04
N GLY A 35 5.88 1.89 2.85
CA GLY A 35 7.20 2.39 3.20
C GLY A 35 7.82 1.60 4.33
N LYS A 36 8.83 2.17 4.95
CA LYS A 36 9.59 1.52 6.01
C LYS A 36 8.94 1.73 7.37
N VAL A 37 9.03 0.71 8.21
CA VAL A 37 8.65 0.84 9.62
C VAL A 37 9.77 1.58 10.34
N GLU A 38 9.41 2.59 11.11
CA GLU A 38 10.38 3.40 11.83
C GLU A 38 10.72 2.79 13.18
N ILE A 39 11.82 3.25 13.77
CA ILE A 39 12.26 2.79 15.08
C ILE A 39 11.15 3.06 16.09
N SER A 40 10.85 2.07 16.92
CA SER A 40 9.82 2.17 17.96
C SER A 40 8.41 2.23 17.42
N GLU A 41 8.23 1.92 16.14
CA GLU A 41 6.92 1.91 15.51
C GLU A 41 6.52 0.47 15.25
N GLN A 42 5.26 0.14 15.49
CA GLN A 42 4.74 -1.16 15.11
C GLN A 42 4.34 -1.14 13.64
N SER A 43 4.32 -2.33 13.03
CA SER A 43 3.97 -2.47 11.63
C SER A 43 2.62 -1.82 11.31
N LYS A 44 1.60 -2.06 12.14
CA LYS A 44 0.27 -1.49 11.92
C LYS A 44 0.30 0.02 12.00
N GLU A 45 1.09 0.57 12.93
CA GLU A 45 1.23 2.02 13.03
C GLU A 45 1.88 2.60 11.78
N ALA A 46 2.85 1.87 11.25
CA ALA A 46 3.56 2.32 10.05
C ALA A 46 2.64 2.40 8.84
N VAL A 47 1.77 1.39 8.66
CA VAL A 47 0.89 1.41 7.49
C VAL A 47 -0.12 2.55 7.60
N ILE A 48 -0.61 2.83 8.82
CA ILE A 48 -1.52 3.96 9.02
C ILE A 48 -0.82 5.27 8.69
N ARG A 49 0.41 5.44 9.16
CA ARG A 49 1.19 6.65 8.93
C ARG A 49 1.50 6.84 7.45
N GLU A 50 2.02 5.79 6.80
CA GLU A 50 2.40 5.89 5.39
C GLU A 50 1.18 6.18 4.52
N LEU A 51 0.07 5.52 4.81
CA LEU A 51 -1.15 5.76 4.05
C LEU A 51 -1.58 7.22 4.16
N TYR A 52 -1.55 7.77 5.36
CA TYR A 52 -1.94 9.15 5.55
C TYR A 52 -0.96 10.13 4.90
N GLU A 53 0.33 9.88 5.07
CA GLU A 53 1.35 10.78 4.51
C GLU A 53 1.29 10.83 2.99
N GLU A 54 0.94 9.73 2.36
CA GLU A 54 0.97 9.66 0.91
C GLU A 54 -0.37 9.96 0.24
N THR A 55 -1.48 9.82 0.96
CA THR A 55 -2.80 9.98 0.33
C THR A 55 -3.76 10.84 1.12
N GLY A 56 -3.51 11.11 2.39
CA GLY A 56 -4.49 11.76 3.25
C GLY A 56 -5.60 10.86 3.72
N ALA A 57 -5.49 9.56 3.49
CA ALA A 57 -6.57 8.63 3.83
C ALA A 57 -6.61 8.34 5.33
N ILE A 58 -7.83 8.28 5.85
CA ILE A 58 -8.10 7.90 7.24
C ILE A 58 -8.67 6.49 7.21
N ALA A 59 -8.00 5.57 7.90
CA ALA A 59 -8.38 4.17 7.93
C ALA A 59 -9.60 3.97 8.82
N LYS A 60 -10.58 3.21 8.32
CA LYS A 60 -11.71 2.78 9.12
C LYS A 60 -11.49 1.36 9.64
N PHE A 61 -10.88 0.52 8.83
CA PHE A 61 -10.66 -0.88 9.15
C PHE A 61 -9.34 -1.32 8.54
N ILE A 62 -8.53 -2.04 9.32
CA ILE A 62 -7.22 -2.49 8.89
C ILE A 62 -7.12 -3.99 9.16
N TYR A 63 -6.77 -4.74 8.13
CA TYR A 63 -6.70 -6.19 8.20
C TYR A 63 -5.32 -6.63 7.73
N TYR A 64 -4.55 -7.26 8.64
CA TYR A 64 -3.26 -7.84 8.28
C TYR A 64 -3.51 -9.02 7.36
N PHE A 65 -2.93 -8.99 6.18
CA PHE A 65 -3.32 -9.89 5.13
C PHE A 65 -2.24 -10.92 4.82
N ALA A 66 -1.00 -10.47 4.68
CA ALA A 66 0.06 -11.35 4.24
C ALA A 66 1.40 -10.73 4.58
N GLN A 67 2.42 -11.59 4.59
CA GLN A 67 3.79 -11.16 4.78
C GLN A 67 4.65 -11.88 3.76
N TYR A 68 5.59 -11.19 3.17
CA TYR A 68 6.52 -11.86 2.29
C TYR A 68 7.88 -11.18 2.35
N ARG A 69 8.89 -11.96 1.96
CA ARG A 69 10.28 -11.52 1.98
C ARG A 69 10.68 -11.04 0.60
N ILE A 70 11.32 -9.89 0.57
CA ILE A 70 11.85 -9.32 -0.65
C ILE A 70 13.36 -9.48 -0.62
N LYS A 71 13.92 -10.15 -1.61
CA LYS A 71 15.37 -10.29 -1.76
C LYS A 71 15.88 -9.20 -2.68
N THR A 72 17.01 -8.62 -2.32
CA THR A 72 17.66 -7.62 -3.13
C THR A 72 19.08 -8.05 -3.44
N GLU A 73 19.66 -7.51 -4.50
CA GLU A 73 21.02 -7.88 -4.89
C GLU A 73 22.06 -7.19 -4.05
N HIS A 74 21.79 -5.95 -3.65
CA HIS A 74 22.81 -5.12 -3.01
C HIS A 74 22.49 -4.79 -1.57
N ASP A 75 21.27 -4.99 -1.12
CA ASP A 75 20.85 -4.63 0.21
C ASP A 75 20.42 -5.87 0.98
N GLU A 76 20.29 -5.71 2.29
CA GLU A 76 19.72 -6.77 3.11
C GLU A 76 18.30 -7.07 2.65
N PRO A 77 17.92 -8.34 2.67
CA PRO A 77 16.52 -8.67 2.39
C PRO A 77 15.62 -7.99 3.41
N PHE A 78 14.43 -7.62 2.98
CA PHE A 78 13.48 -7.05 3.92
C PHE A 78 12.16 -7.81 3.88
N ILE A 79 11.39 -7.66 4.95
CA ILE A 79 10.11 -8.34 5.13
C ILE A 79 9.02 -7.30 5.01
N LYS A 80 8.05 -7.55 4.15
CA LYS A 80 6.97 -6.62 3.89
C LYS A 80 5.66 -7.18 4.42
N ASP A 81 5.00 -6.42 5.29
CA ASP A 81 3.67 -6.74 5.76
C ASP A 81 2.64 -6.05 4.88
N VAL A 82 1.66 -6.80 4.40
CA VAL A 82 0.62 -6.28 3.51
C VAL A 82 -0.69 -6.22 4.28
N TYR A 83 -1.34 -5.06 4.22
CA TYR A 83 -2.59 -4.81 4.90
C TYR A 83 -3.66 -4.42 3.90
N PHE A 84 -4.84 -5.00 4.05
CA PHE A 84 -6.04 -4.46 3.42
C PHE A 84 -6.56 -3.33 4.31
N VAL A 85 -6.96 -2.21 3.73
CA VAL A 85 -7.44 -1.07 4.49
C VAL A 85 -8.74 -0.57 3.88
N GLU A 86 -9.77 -0.51 4.70
CA GLU A 86 -11.00 0.19 4.30
C GLU A 86 -10.86 1.64 4.75
N VAL A 87 -10.97 2.55 3.79
CA VAL A 87 -10.77 3.98 4.03
C VAL A 87 -12.10 4.64 4.33
N SER A 88 -12.17 5.40 5.43
CA SER A 88 -13.39 6.11 5.79
C SER A 88 -13.55 7.39 4.98
N HIS A 89 -12.47 8.14 4.83
CA HIS A 89 -12.51 9.37 4.04
C HIS A 89 -11.08 9.81 3.73
N LEU A 90 -10.97 10.72 2.75
CA LEU A 90 -9.71 11.33 2.38
C LEU A 90 -9.70 12.77 2.87
N GLU A 91 -8.63 13.15 3.56
CA GLU A 91 -8.45 14.53 3.99
C GLU A 91 -7.57 15.26 2.99
N TYR A 92 -7.86 16.51 2.74
CA TYR A 92 -7.00 17.33 1.89
C TYR A 92 -5.71 17.64 2.65
N VAL A 93 -4.57 17.45 1.99
CA VAL A 93 -3.26 17.73 2.56
C VAL A 93 -2.55 18.66 1.57
N ASP A 94 -2.00 19.76 2.09
CA ASP A 94 -1.33 20.74 1.24
C ASP A 94 -0.12 20.15 0.54
N THR A 95 0.67 19.34 1.25
CA THR A 95 1.89 18.77 0.71
C THR A 95 1.98 17.32 1.14
N TYR A 96 2.08 16.42 0.16
CA TYR A 96 2.24 15.00 0.44
C TYR A 96 3.70 14.64 0.50
N TYR A 97 4.02 13.71 1.40
CA TYR A 97 5.40 13.31 1.62
C TYR A 97 5.86 12.42 0.47
N GLU A 98 6.82 12.88 -0.33
CA GLU A 98 7.46 12.15 -1.43
C GLU A 98 6.51 11.74 -2.56
N THR A 99 5.27 12.22 -2.56
CA THR A 99 4.33 11.86 -3.62
C THR A 99 3.54 13.09 -4.06
N LEU A 100 2.80 12.91 -5.16
CA LEU A 100 1.91 13.93 -5.70
C LEU A 100 0.49 13.78 -5.19
N GLY A 101 0.24 12.80 -4.32
CA GLY A 101 -1.06 12.63 -3.70
C GLY A 101 -1.82 11.43 -4.19
N PRO A 102 -3.09 11.30 -3.79
CA PRO A 102 -3.88 10.11 -4.05
C PRO A 102 -4.46 10.06 -5.45
N CYS A 103 -4.70 8.85 -5.93
CA CYS A 103 -5.50 8.63 -7.12
C CYS A 103 -6.29 7.34 -6.96
N LEU A 104 -7.47 7.31 -7.58
CA LEU A 104 -8.41 6.22 -7.43
C LEU A 104 -8.68 5.56 -8.77
N TYR A 105 -8.71 4.23 -8.77
CA TYR A 105 -9.06 3.45 -9.96
C TYR A 105 -9.86 2.25 -9.51
N HIS A 106 -10.85 1.84 -10.32
CA HIS A 106 -11.62 0.64 -10.01
C HIS A 106 -10.79 -0.62 -10.12
N HIS A 107 -9.88 -0.66 -11.09
CA HIS A 107 -9.03 -1.82 -11.31
C HIS A 107 -7.61 -1.34 -11.59
N ILE A 108 -6.65 -2.21 -11.24
CA ILE A 108 -5.26 -1.92 -11.50
C ILE A 108 -5.01 -1.71 -13.00
N ASN A 109 -5.79 -2.40 -13.84
CA ASN A 109 -5.64 -2.28 -15.29
C ASN A 109 -6.14 -0.94 -15.84
N ASP A 110 -6.87 -0.18 -15.04
CA ASP A 110 -7.35 1.14 -15.45
C ASP A 110 -6.28 2.20 -15.36
N ILE A 111 -5.18 1.91 -14.68
CA ILE A 111 -4.09 2.86 -14.57
C ILE A 111 -3.38 2.95 -15.92
N PRO A 112 -3.20 4.16 -16.48
CA PRO A 112 -2.48 4.27 -17.76
C PRO A 112 -1.10 3.64 -17.67
N LEU A 113 -0.72 2.89 -18.69
CA LEU A 113 0.53 2.13 -18.67
C LEU A 113 1.74 3.02 -18.43
N ASN A 114 1.75 4.20 -19.04
CA ASN A 114 2.89 5.11 -18.91
C ASN A 114 2.96 5.80 -17.55
N LYS A 115 1.95 5.60 -16.70
CA LYS A 115 1.94 6.19 -15.35
C LYS A 115 2.14 5.16 -14.26
N ARG A 116 2.20 3.89 -14.59
CA ARG A 116 2.35 2.83 -13.59
C ARG A 116 3.76 2.76 -13.07
N SER A 117 3.87 2.65 -11.73
CA SER A 117 5.14 2.29 -11.11
C SER A 117 5.48 0.85 -11.49
N PHE A 118 6.77 0.55 -11.64
CA PHE A 118 7.17 -0.83 -11.88
C PHE A 118 6.77 -1.74 -10.69
N LEU A 119 6.58 -1.18 -9.51
CA LEU A 119 6.19 -1.96 -8.34
C LEU A 119 4.80 -2.55 -8.46
N ILE A 120 3.95 -1.95 -9.29
CA ILE A 120 2.58 -2.43 -9.47
C ILE A 120 2.54 -3.77 -10.19
N ASN A 121 3.57 -4.09 -10.95
CA ASN A 121 3.65 -5.36 -11.68
C ASN A 121 4.32 -6.47 -10.88
N ASP A 122 4.67 -6.21 -9.63
CA ASP A 122 5.24 -7.22 -8.74
C ASP A 122 4.24 -8.36 -8.58
N LYS A 123 4.68 -9.59 -8.83
CA LYS A 123 3.79 -10.75 -8.76
C LYS A 123 3.19 -10.94 -7.39
N ALA A 124 3.94 -10.63 -6.34
CA ALA A 124 3.43 -10.76 -4.97
C ALA A 124 2.28 -9.80 -4.73
N ILE A 125 2.40 -8.57 -5.23
CA ILE A 125 1.34 -7.58 -5.08
C ILE A 125 0.10 -7.99 -5.86
N LEU A 126 0.28 -8.48 -7.09
CA LEU A 126 -0.84 -8.94 -7.90
C LEU A 126 -1.54 -10.12 -7.26
N HIS A 127 -0.78 -11.04 -6.66
CA HIS A 127 -1.35 -12.17 -5.97
C HIS A 127 -2.17 -11.72 -4.75
N CYS A 128 -1.67 -10.79 -3.99
CA CYS A 128 -2.40 -10.25 -2.84
C CYS A 128 -3.70 -9.59 -3.29
N LEU A 129 -3.65 -8.85 -4.39
CA LEU A 129 -4.83 -8.19 -4.91
C LEU A 129 -5.90 -9.19 -5.32
N GLU A 130 -5.50 -10.28 -5.98
CA GLU A 130 -6.44 -11.33 -6.35
C GLU A 130 -7.12 -11.92 -5.12
N ARG A 131 -6.36 -12.15 -4.06
CA ARG A 131 -6.93 -12.71 -2.84
C ARG A 131 -7.86 -11.73 -2.15
N VAL A 132 -7.51 -10.46 -2.16
CA VAL A 132 -8.38 -9.42 -1.59
C VAL A 132 -9.73 -9.42 -2.30
N ARG A 133 -9.72 -9.53 -3.62
CA ARG A 133 -10.97 -9.61 -4.38
C ARG A 133 -11.72 -10.90 -4.10
N ALA A 134 -11.01 -12.02 -4.04
CA ALA A 134 -11.65 -13.32 -3.80
C ALA A 134 -12.31 -13.37 -2.43
N LEU A 135 -11.76 -12.65 -1.45
CA LEU A 135 -12.34 -12.60 -0.10
C LEU A 135 -13.47 -11.58 0.02
N GLY A 136 -13.77 -10.85 -1.03
CA GLY A 136 -14.90 -9.94 -1.02
C GLY A 136 -14.64 -8.58 -0.41
N PHE A 137 -13.38 -8.23 -0.16
CA PHE A 137 -13.05 -6.91 0.38
C PHE A 137 -13.26 -5.78 -0.63
N TYR A 138 -13.35 -6.17 -1.89
CA TYR A 138 -13.37 -5.14 -2.94
C TYR A 138 -13.97 -5.70 -4.23
#